data_736123d22e69c28ac158cbbb4dbe15a0
#
_entry.id   736123d22e69c28ac158cbbb4dbe15a0
#
_cell.length_a   1.000
_cell.length_b   1.000
_cell.length_c   1.000
_cell.angle_alpha   90.00
_cell.angle_beta   90.00
_cell.angle_gamma   90.00
#
_symmetry.space_group_name_H-M   'P 1'
#
loop_
_entity.id
_entity.type
_entity.pdbx_description
1 polymer ?
#
loop_
_entity_poly.entity_id
_entity_poly.type
_entity_poly.pdbx_seq_one_letter_code
_entity_poly.pdbx_strand_id
1 'polypeptide(L)'
;MLGACYATSDVQQLFTAPVLLTIIANLLSIVGGNPLNAAVDVSTDAHTQGKRDIAHATLRLGRNHAMGWTATEMTFALAVATATSLWLDRALIAVGVAWTVALCLLYNLEPVRLKRRGLANPLTIGLTAGPLPNLVTYSAVSPDLTTSVWLIFIGLGALITGRAVWWTIPDQVGDKATGMMTPTVQYGAFQAIIIACVVTVAGLGLLGWGLWWRYGPLWALLGVAVSGAFLLNKLALLRRVSNCHVSSYTSPNPAQLRRRDLSSVMIADIFLVLLPLVARGT
;
A
#
# COMPACT_ATOMS: atom_id res chain seq x y z
N MET A 1 -11.72 3.18 -3.71
CA MET A 1 -12.38 3.34 -5.04
C MET A 1 -12.26 2.08 -5.89
N LEU A 2 -11.05 1.53 -6.09
CA LEU A 2 -10.82 0.40 -7.00
C LEU A 2 -11.72 -0.81 -6.68
N GLY A 3 -11.86 -1.21 -5.40
CA GLY A 3 -12.74 -2.32 -5.03
C GLY A 3 -14.19 -2.13 -5.48
N ALA A 4 -14.74 -0.92 -5.32
CA ALA A 4 -16.09 -0.60 -5.78
C ALA A 4 -16.22 -0.72 -7.31
N CYS A 5 -15.19 -0.32 -8.08
CA CYS A 5 -15.18 -0.48 -9.53
C CYS A 5 -15.24 -1.94 -9.96
N TYR A 6 -14.59 -2.85 -9.20
CA TYR A 6 -14.67 -4.29 -9.49
C TYR A 6 -16.01 -4.91 -9.09
N ALA A 7 -16.75 -4.30 -8.17
CA ALA A 7 -18.05 -4.79 -7.71
C ALA A 7 -19.23 -4.29 -8.53
N THR A 8 -19.15 -3.04 -9.03
CA THR A 8 -20.28 -2.37 -9.68
C THR A 8 -20.55 -2.90 -11.09
N SER A 9 -21.81 -2.94 -11.46
CA SER A 9 -22.26 -3.12 -12.84
C SER A 9 -22.64 -1.77 -13.51
N ASP A 10 -22.80 -0.71 -12.71
CA ASP A 10 -23.20 0.62 -13.16
C ASP A 10 -22.35 1.70 -12.48
N VAL A 11 -21.85 2.64 -13.27
CA VAL A 11 -21.01 3.77 -12.76
C VAL A 11 -21.77 4.60 -11.72
N GLN A 12 -23.08 4.71 -11.80
CA GLN A 12 -23.87 5.46 -10.82
C GLN A 12 -23.78 4.87 -9.41
N GLN A 13 -23.60 3.54 -9.30
CA GLN A 13 -23.40 2.88 -7.99
C GLN A 13 -22.17 3.37 -7.25
N LEU A 14 -21.14 3.86 -7.96
CA LEU A 14 -19.92 4.40 -7.35
C LEU A 14 -20.16 5.67 -6.54
N PHE A 15 -21.24 6.39 -6.85
CA PHE A 15 -21.61 7.65 -6.20
C PHE A 15 -22.70 7.48 -5.14
N THR A 16 -23.06 6.26 -4.80
CA THR A 16 -24.02 6.01 -3.71
C THR A 16 -23.42 6.34 -2.36
N ALA A 17 -24.26 6.77 -1.41
CA ALA A 17 -23.81 7.15 -0.08
C ALA A 17 -23.00 6.05 0.64
N PRO A 18 -23.37 4.75 0.61
CA PRO A 18 -22.56 3.71 1.23
C PRO A 18 -21.15 3.59 0.66
N VAL A 19 -21.00 3.70 -0.66
CA VAL A 19 -19.67 3.65 -1.32
C VAL A 19 -18.84 4.85 -0.91
N LEU A 20 -19.39 6.05 -0.93
CA LEU A 20 -18.68 7.27 -0.51
C LEU A 20 -18.27 7.21 0.96
N LEU A 21 -19.15 6.73 1.84
CA LEU A 21 -18.84 6.55 3.26
C LEU A 21 -17.72 5.53 3.48
N THR A 22 -17.70 4.42 2.75
CA THR A 22 -16.59 3.45 2.85
C THR A 22 -15.27 4.00 2.31
N ILE A 23 -15.30 4.84 1.28
CA ILE A 23 -14.11 5.54 0.79
C ILE A 23 -13.60 6.51 1.86
N ILE A 24 -14.48 7.29 2.49
CA ILE A 24 -14.13 8.20 3.59
C ILE A 24 -13.52 7.42 4.77
N ALA A 25 -14.16 6.33 5.20
CA ALA A 25 -13.65 5.49 6.28
C ALA A 25 -12.24 4.94 5.97
N ASN A 26 -12.02 4.45 4.75
CA ASN A 26 -10.69 4.00 4.31
C ASN A 26 -9.66 5.13 4.29
N LEU A 27 -10.02 6.30 3.75
CA LEU A 27 -9.11 7.45 3.72
C LEU A 27 -8.71 7.87 5.12
N LEU A 28 -9.66 8.01 6.03
CA LEU A 28 -9.41 8.39 7.41
C LEU A 28 -8.54 7.35 8.15
N SER A 29 -8.78 6.06 7.94
CA SER A 29 -7.99 5.01 8.58
C SER A 29 -6.52 5.00 8.11
N ILE A 30 -6.27 5.32 6.83
CA ILE A 30 -4.92 5.36 6.24
C ILE A 30 -4.25 6.70 6.59
N VAL A 31 -4.96 7.82 6.41
CA VAL A 31 -4.42 9.16 6.67
C VAL A 31 -4.09 9.34 8.15
N GLY A 32 -4.93 8.83 9.06
CA GLY A 32 -4.68 8.84 10.51
C GLY A 32 -3.40 8.12 10.94
N GLY A 33 -2.88 7.22 10.10
CA GLY A 33 -1.56 6.61 10.29
C GLY A 33 -0.39 7.58 10.11
N ASN A 34 -0.55 8.65 9.32
CA ASN A 34 0.53 9.61 9.03
C ASN A 34 0.92 10.45 10.25
N PRO A 35 -0.01 11.13 10.97
CA PRO A 35 0.36 11.86 12.18
C PRO A 35 0.85 10.94 13.30
N LEU A 36 0.34 9.70 13.39
CA LEU A 36 0.87 8.70 14.31
C LEU A 36 2.34 8.39 14.00
N ASN A 37 2.65 8.11 12.74
CA ASN A 37 4.01 7.83 12.30
C ASN A 37 4.94 9.02 12.59
N ALA A 38 4.52 10.24 12.25
CA ALA A 38 5.28 11.45 12.51
C ALA A 38 5.51 11.69 14.02
N ALA A 39 4.50 11.45 14.87
CA ALA A 39 4.61 11.62 16.32
C ALA A 39 5.55 10.59 16.96
N VAL A 40 5.56 9.35 16.46
CA VAL A 40 6.39 8.25 16.99
C VAL A 40 7.84 8.36 16.49
N ASP A 41 8.05 8.83 15.25
CA ASP A 41 9.36 8.87 14.60
C ASP A 41 10.07 10.23 14.67
N VAL A 42 9.55 11.19 15.40
CA VAL A 42 10.11 12.55 15.51
C VAL A 42 11.64 12.55 15.73
N SER A 43 12.13 11.72 16.65
CA SER A 43 13.57 11.63 16.94
C SER A 43 14.37 11.01 15.78
N THR A 44 13.79 10.04 15.09
CA THR A 44 14.41 9.37 13.94
C THR A 44 14.42 10.30 12.72
N ASP A 45 13.28 10.94 12.45
CA ASP A 45 13.10 11.83 11.30
C ASP A 45 13.96 13.10 11.41
N ALA A 46 14.23 13.59 12.62
CA ALA A 46 15.14 14.71 12.85
C ALA A 46 16.58 14.44 12.37
N HIS A 47 17.00 13.18 12.34
CA HIS A 47 18.34 12.76 11.87
C HIS A 47 18.33 12.32 10.40
N THR A 48 17.17 12.18 9.77
CA THR A 48 17.04 11.70 8.37
C THR A 48 16.98 12.88 7.42
N GLN A 49 17.95 12.97 6.50
CA GLN A 49 17.95 14.01 5.46
C GLN A 49 16.67 13.92 4.60
N GLY A 50 15.94 15.02 4.48
CA GLY A 50 14.65 15.09 3.75
C GLY A 50 13.41 14.81 4.59
N LYS A 51 13.54 14.44 5.88
CA LYS A 51 12.42 14.31 6.82
C LYS A 51 12.47 15.33 7.98
N ARG A 52 13.53 16.12 8.05
CA ARG A 52 13.73 17.14 9.10
C ARG A 52 12.57 18.13 9.20
N ASP A 53 12.03 18.55 8.06
CA ASP A 53 10.90 19.49 8.03
C ASP A 53 9.65 18.87 8.66
N ILE A 54 9.40 17.58 8.45
CA ILE A 54 8.30 16.84 9.08
C ILE A 54 8.52 16.79 10.60
N ALA A 55 9.73 16.44 11.04
CA ALA A 55 10.06 16.40 12.46
C ALA A 55 9.88 17.78 13.11
N HIS A 56 10.37 18.87 12.49
CA HIS A 56 10.20 20.23 12.99
C HIS A 56 8.71 20.64 13.01
N ALA A 57 7.94 20.33 11.99
CA ALA A 57 6.51 20.61 11.96
C ALA A 57 5.77 19.86 13.09
N THR A 58 6.11 18.58 13.30
CA THR A 58 5.52 17.75 14.36
C THR A 58 5.87 18.27 15.75
N LEU A 59 7.11 18.73 15.96
CA LEU A 59 7.52 19.36 17.23
C LEU A 59 6.80 20.68 17.48
N ARG A 60 6.59 21.50 16.46
CA ARG A 60 5.83 22.76 16.56
C ARG A 60 4.35 22.51 16.85
N LEU A 61 3.74 21.53 16.18
CA LEU A 61 2.35 21.15 16.42
C LEU A 61 2.16 20.55 17.83
N GLY A 62 3.18 19.86 18.32
CA GLY A 62 3.16 19.08 19.54
C GLY A 62 2.76 17.62 19.30
N ARG A 63 3.56 16.71 19.86
CA ARG A 63 3.35 15.25 19.72
C ARG A 63 1.95 14.81 20.16
N ASN A 64 1.45 15.38 21.27
CA ASN A 64 0.13 15.06 21.79
C ASN A 64 -1.00 15.49 20.84
N HIS A 65 -0.86 16.60 20.15
CA HIS A 65 -1.81 17.04 19.13
C HIS A 65 -1.81 16.07 17.93
N ALA A 66 -0.65 15.66 17.44
CA ALA A 66 -0.56 14.68 16.38
C ALA A 66 -1.21 13.33 16.76
N MET A 67 -0.98 12.87 17.99
CA MET A 67 -1.66 11.67 18.54
C MET A 67 -3.18 11.86 18.66
N GLY A 68 -3.63 13.04 19.07
CA GLY A 68 -5.06 13.42 19.14
C GLY A 68 -5.72 13.37 17.76
N TRP A 69 -5.08 13.91 16.72
CA TRP A 69 -5.55 13.81 15.34
C TRP A 69 -5.71 12.36 14.89
N THR A 70 -4.68 11.52 15.13
CA THR A 70 -4.76 10.09 14.85
C THR A 70 -5.97 9.43 15.51
N ALA A 71 -6.14 9.68 16.81
CA ALA A 71 -7.25 9.09 17.57
C ALA A 71 -8.61 9.53 16.99
N THR A 72 -8.75 10.82 16.67
CA THR A 72 -9.98 11.37 16.09
C THR A 72 -10.28 10.75 14.73
N GLU A 73 -9.29 10.73 13.82
CA GLU A 73 -9.48 10.19 12.46
C GLU A 73 -9.80 8.69 12.47
N MET A 74 -9.08 7.89 13.28
CA MET A 74 -9.31 6.45 13.39
C MET A 74 -10.64 6.13 14.06
N THR A 75 -11.02 6.87 15.10
CA THR A 75 -12.33 6.68 15.75
C THR A 75 -13.46 7.04 14.79
N PHE A 76 -13.33 8.13 14.03
CA PHE A 76 -14.34 8.52 13.07
C PHE A 76 -14.40 7.53 11.90
N ALA A 77 -13.26 7.01 11.42
CA ALA A 77 -13.23 5.93 10.43
C ALA A 77 -14.01 4.69 10.89
N LEU A 78 -13.77 4.25 12.12
CA LEU A 78 -14.49 3.11 12.73
C LEU A 78 -15.98 3.38 12.88
N ALA A 79 -16.36 4.57 13.34
CA ALA A 79 -17.76 4.95 13.48
C ALA A 79 -18.50 4.95 12.13
N VAL A 80 -17.92 5.57 11.10
CA VAL A 80 -18.48 5.58 9.74
C VAL A 80 -18.57 4.17 9.16
N ALA A 81 -17.52 3.36 9.32
CA ALA A 81 -17.51 1.99 8.82
C ALA A 81 -18.55 1.11 9.53
N THR A 82 -18.70 1.26 10.85
CA THR A 82 -19.71 0.53 11.63
C THR A 82 -21.11 0.94 11.22
N ALA A 83 -21.39 2.24 11.11
CA ALA A 83 -22.68 2.73 10.67
C ALA A 83 -23.04 2.22 9.26
N THR A 84 -22.09 2.25 8.33
CA THR A 84 -22.29 1.75 6.95
C THR A 84 -22.47 0.23 6.95
N SER A 85 -21.72 -0.50 7.80
CA SER A 85 -21.82 -1.95 7.97
C SER A 85 -23.22 -2.37 8.44
N LEU A 86 -23.75 -1.68 9.44
CA LEU A 86 -25.11 -1.90 9.96
C LEU A 86 -26.19 -1.52 8.93
N TRP A 87 -26.00 -0.40 8.22
CA TRP A 87 -26.92 0.04 7.19
C TRP A 87 -27.09 -0.97 6.04
N LEU A 88 -25.98 -1.59 5.62
CA LEU A 88 -25.95 -2.55 4.51
C LEU A 88 -26.11 -4.01 4.95
N ASP A 89 -26.08 -4.29 6.25
CA ASP A 89 -25.97 -5.64 6.82
C ASP A 89 -24.73 -6.39 6.28
N ARG A 90 -23.56 -5.72 6.29
CA ARG A 90 -22.28 -6.24 5.72
C ARG A 90 -21.12 -6.05 6.69
N ALA A 91 -20.91 -7.04 7.55
CA ALA A 91 -19.88 -7.00 8.60
C ALA A 91 -18.46 -6.77 8.09
N LEU A 92 -18.15 -7.18 6.85
CA LEU A 92 -16.81 -7.05 6.26
C LEU A 92 -16.34 -5.59 6.17
N ILE A 93 -17.25 -4.63 6.09
CA ILE A 93 -16.92 -3.19 6.04
C ILE A 93 -16.30 -2.76 7.37
N ALA A 94 -16.98 -3.02 8.49
CA ALA A 94 -16.48 -2.66 9.82
C ALA A 94 -15.21 -3.45 10.18
N VAL A 95 -15.21 -4.76 9.92
CA VAL A 95 -14.06 -5.65 10.18
C VAL A 95 -12.83 -5.22 9.36
N GLY A 96 -12.99 -4.90 8.08
CA GLY A 96 -11.88 -4.48 7.22
C GLY A 96 -11.24 -3.17 7.66
N VAL A 97 -12.06 -2.16 8.04
CA VAL A 97 -11.55 -0.89 8.58
C VAL A 97 -10.91 -1.11 9.95
N ALA A 98 -11.50 -1.94 10.83
CA ALA A 98 -10.91 -2.26 12.12
C ALA A 98 -9.54 -2.94 11.98
N TRP A 99 -9.39 -3.88 11.04
CA TRP A 99 -8.09 -4.47 10.73
C TRP A 99 -7.08 -3.47 10.19
N THR A 100 -7.50 -2.53 9.33
CA THR A 100 -6.62 -1.46 8.83
C THR A 100 -6.13 -0.59 9.98
N VAL A 101 -7.02 -0.16 10.87
CA VAL A 101 -6.66 0.62 12.07
C VAL A 101 -5.73 -0.18 12.99
N ALA A 102 -6.05 -1.44 13.27
CA ALA A 102 -5.23 -2.31 14.10
C ALA A 102 -3.81 -2.47 13.53
N LEU A 103 -3.69 -2.74 12.23
CA LEU A 103 -2.41 -2.85 11.56
C LEU A 103 -1.63 -1.52 11.57
N CYS A 104 -2.28 -0.38 11.40
CA CYS A 104 -1.64 0.94 11.53
C CYS A 104 -1.08 1.16 12.94
N LEU A 105 -1.83 0.79 13.98
CA LEU A 105 -1.37 0.87 15.38
C LEU A 105 -0.20 -0.09 15.63
N LEU A 106 -0.33 -1.36 15.26
CA LEU A 106 0.71 -2.38 15.41
C LEU A 106 1.98 -2.04 14.61
N TYR A 107 1.83 -1.35 13.47
CA TYR A 107 2.94 -0.90 12.65
C TYR A 107 3.79 0.15 13.38
N ASN A 108 3.15 1.08 14.08
CA ASN A 108 3.81 2.24 14.67
C ASN A 108 4.17 2.09 16.15
N LEU A 109 3.34 1.38 16.95
CA LEU A 109 3.42 1.37 18.41
C LEU A 109 4.22 0.19 18.97
N GLU A 110 4.95 0.43 20.06
CA GLU A 110 5.56 -0.61 20.87
C GLU A 110 4.45 -1.38 21.64
N PRO A 111 4.66 -2.65 21.99
CA PRO A 111 5.90 -3.43 21.82
C PRO A 111 6.02 -4.12 20.46
N VAL A 112 4.99 -4.09 19.62
CA VAL A 112 4.95 -4.83 18.34
C VAL A 112 5.77 -4.12 17.27
N ARG A 113 5.48 -2.88 16.98
CA ARG A 113 6.16 -1.96 16.05
C ARG A 113 6.65 -2.66 14.78
N LEU A 114 5.72 -3.18 13.97
CA LEU A 114 6.00 -4.01 12.78
C LEU A 114 6.96 -3.36 11.78
N LYS A 115 6.99 -2.02 11.71
CA LYS A 115 7.94 -1.29 10.84
C LYS A 115 9.41 -1.56 11.14
N ARG A 116 9.75 -2.06 12.34
CA ARG A 116 11.11 -2.46 12.73
C ARG A 116 11.39 -3.96 12.53
N ARG A 117 10.45 -4.73 11.97
CA ARG A 117 10.53 -6.20 11.95
C ARG A 117 10.67 -6.77 10.55
N GLY A 118 11.74 -6.47 9.85
CA GLY A 118 12.10 -7.09 8.57
C GLY A 118 10.96 -7.04 7.55
N LEU A 119 10.54 -8.20 7.05
CA LEU A 119 9.48 -8.33 6.06
C LEU A 119 8.07 -7.99 6.59
N ALA A 120 7.86 -7.94 7.90
CA ALA A 120 6.58 -7.50 8.46
C ALA A 120 6.26 -6.04 8.09
N ASN A 121 7.29 -5.19 7.96
CA ASN A 121 7.16 -3.82 7.48
C ASN A 121 6.45 -3.74 6.11
N PRO A 122 7.05 -4.22 5.00
CA PRO A 122 6.44 -4.10 3.68
C PRO A 122 5.15 -4.91 3.54
N LEU A 123 5.01 -6.04 4.25
CA LEU A 123 3.79 -6.83 4.24
C LEU A 123 2.61 -6.05 4.84
N THR A 124 2.83 -5.36 5.96
CA THR A 124 1.78 -4.52 6.57
C THR A 124 1.34 -3.41 5.61
N ILE A 125 2.30 -2.74 4.94
CA ILE A 125 2.00 -1.73 3.93
C ILE A 125 1.19 -2.34 2.78
N GLY A 126 1.59 -3.52 2.28
CA GLY A 126 0.87 -4.24 1.23
C GLY A 126 -0.56 -4.58 1.59
N LEU A 127 -0.81 -5.03 2.82
CA LEU A 127 -2.15 -5.37 3.30
C LEU A 127 -3.03 -4.14 3.48
N THR A 128 -2.51 -3.09 4.12
CA THR A 128 -3.27 -1.88 4.46
C THR A 128 -3.55 -0.98 3.26
N ALA A 129 -2.71 -1.01 2.22
CA ALA A 129 -2.90 -0.22 1.01
C ALA A 129 -3.48 -1.02 -0.18
N GLY A 130 -3.48 -2.36 -0.11
CA GLY A 130 -3.97 -3.26 -1.17
C GLY A 130 -5.31 -3.91 -0.82
N PRO A 131 -5.29 -5.17 -0.31
CA PRO A 131 -6.53 -5.96 -0.14
C PRO A 131 -7.57 -5.31 0.76
N LEU A 132 -7.18 -4.82 1.95
CA LEU A 132 -8.14 -4.34 2.94
C LEU A 132 -9.04 -3.21 2.43
N PRO A 133 -8.51 -2.07 1.92
CA PRO A 133 -9.37 -0.99 1.43
C PRO A 133 -10.19 -1.39 0.21
N ASN A 134 -9.68 -2.31 -0.61
CA ASN A 134 -10.42 -2.81 -1.77
C ASN A 134 -11.56 -3.74 -1.37
N LEU A 135 -11.36 -4.62 -0.38
CA LEU A 135 -12.43 -5.46 0.18
C LEU A 135 -13.54 -4.61 0.81
N VAL A 136 -13.17 -3.59 1.58
CA VAL A 136 -14.14 -2.68 2.21
C VAL A 136 -15.00 -1.98 1.16
N THR A 137 -14.40 -1.37 0.14
CA THR A 137 -15.15 -0.65 -0.90
C THR A 137 -15.88 -1.60 -1.85
N TYR A 138 -15.37 -2.81 -2.10
CA TYR A 138 -16.10 -3.86 -2.83
C TYR A 138 -17.37 -4.25 -2.10
N SER A 139 -17.26 -4.52 -0.79
CA SER A 139 -18.39 -4.93 0.04
C SER A 139 -19.48 -3.87 0.20
N ALA A 140 -19.19 -2.60 -0.08
CA ALA A 140 -20.21 -1.56 -0.13
C ALA A 140 -21.16 -1.71 -1.33
N VAL A 141 -20.72 -2.38 -2.40
CA VAL A 141 -21.49 -2.60 -3.63
C VAL A 141 -22.03 -4.03 -3.69
N SER A 142 -21.20 -5.05 -3.46
CA SER A 142 -21.57 -6.46 -3.58
C SER A 142 -21.20 -7.25 -2.33
N PRO A 143 -22.08 -8.16 -1.85
CA PRO A 143 -21.76 -9.07 -0.75
C PRO A 143 -20.87 -10.23 -1.21
N ASP A 144 -20.90 -10.60 -2.50
CA ASP A 144 -20.32 -11.84 -3.00
C ASP A 144 -18.88 -11.62 -3.50
N LEU A 145 -17.91 -12.07 -2.72
CA LEU A 145 -16.51 -12.06 -3.08
C LEU A 145 -16.16 -13.33 -3.87
N THR A 146 -15.98 -13.18 -5.18
CA THR A 146 -15.55 -14.29 -6.04
C THR A 146 -14.05 -14.57 -5.90
N THR A 147 -13.63 -15.79 -6.22
CA THR A 147 -12.21 -16.17 -6.21
C THR A 147 -11.35 -15.26 -7.10
N SER A 148 -11.88 -14.84 -8.25
CA SER A 148 -11.18 -13.91 -9.15
C SER A 148 -10.90 -12.57 -8.49
N VAL A 149 -11.85 -12.03 -7.71
CA VAL A 149 -11.69 -10.77 -6.95
C VAL A 149 -10.64 -10.91 -5.85
N TRP A 150 -10.65 -12.03 -5.11
CA TRP A 150 -9.61 -12.33 -4.13
C TRP A 150 -8.23 -12.36 -4.76
N LEU A 151 -8.06 -13.04 -5.90
CA LEU A 151 -6.78 -13.11 -6.61
C LEU A 151 -6.30 -11.72 -7.04
N ILE A 152 -7.19 -10.87 -7.56
CA ILE A 152 -6.87 -9.49 -7.94
C ILE A 152 -6.38 -8.70 -6.72
N PHE A 153 -7.12 -8.71 -5.60
CA PHE A 153 -6.78 -7.88 -4.45
C PHE A 153 -5.54 -8.38 -3.71
N ILE A 154 -5.35 -9.70 -3.59
CA ILE A 154 -4.11 -10.28 -3.04
C ILE A 154 -2.93 -9.97 -3.97
N GLY A 155 -3.12 -10.06 -5.28
CA GLY A 155 -2.12 -9.67 -6.27
C GLY A 155 -1.69 -8.22 -6.12
N LEU A 156 -2.64 -7.30 -5.97
CA LEU A 156 -2.36 -5.88 -5.69
C LEU A 156 -1.59 -5.68 -4.39
N GLY A 157 -1.98 -6.39 -3.32
CA GLY A 157 -1.25 -6.37 -2.05
C GLY A 157 0.20 -6.83 -2.19
N ALA A 158 0.43 -7.90 -2.96
CA ALA A 158 1.78 -8.39 -3.25
C ALA A 158 2.59 -7.38 -4.08
N LEU A 159 2.00 -6.72 -5.08
CA LEU A 159 2.65 -5.65 -5.85
C LEU A 159 3.07 -4.48 -4.95
N ILE A 160 2.20 -4.05 -4.04
CA ILE A 160 2.50 -2.99 -3.08
C ILE A 160 3.59 -3.44 -2.09
N THR A 161 3.54 -4.69 -1.61
CA THR A 161 4.58 -5.27 -0.75
C THR A 161 5.94 -5.26 -1.45
N GLY A 162 6.02 -5.72 -2.70
CA GLY A 162 7.25 -5.70 -3.48
C GLY A 162 7.81 -4.27 -3.65
N ARG A 163 6.95 -3.28 -3.89
CA ARG A 163 7.32 -1.87 -3.93
C ARG A 163 7.83 -1.36 -2.58
N ALA A 164 7.17 -1.74 -1.49
CA ALA A 164 7.56 -1.34 -0.15
C ALA A 164 8.93 -1.90 0.25
N VAL A 165 9.24 -3.17 -0.10
CA VAL A 165 10.59 -3.72 0.06
C VAL A 165 11.62 -2.89 -0.70
N TRP A 166 11.32 -2.54 -1.94
CA TRP A 166 12.18 -1.70 -2.77
C TRP A 166 12.47 -0.34 -2.14
N TRP A 167 11.47 0.29 -1.54
CA TRP A 167 11.63 1.61 -0.93
C TRP A 167 12.51 1.63 0.31
N THR A 168 12.81 0.48 0.92
CA THR A 168 13.77 0.41 2.04
C THR A 168 15.23 0.54 1.59
N ILE A 169 15.53 0.40 0.27
CA ILE A 169 16.91 0.44 -0.23
C ILE A 169 17.57 1.82 -0.05
N PRO A 170 16.97 2.94 -0.48
CA PRO A 170 17.55 4.26 -0.28
C PRO A 170 17.59 4.69 1.19
N ASP A 171 16.77 4.10 2.05
CA ASP A 171 16.70 4.45 3.48
C ASP A 171 17.66 3.61 4.35
N GLN A 172 18.42 2.66 3.77
CA GLN A 172 19.26 1.69 4.49
C GLN A 172 20.19 2.33 5.54
N VAL A 173 20.84 3.43 5.18
CA VAL A 173 21.81 4.10 6.07
C VAL A 173 21.10 4.70 7.30
N GLY A 174 19.99 5.39 7.08
CA GLY A 174 19.18 5.98 8.14
C GLY A 174 18.53 4.91 9.02
N ASP A 175 17.96 3.87 8.40
CA ASP A 175 17.35 2.74 9.11
C ASP A 175 18.34 2.03 10.02
N LYS A 176 19.56 1.76 9.53
CA LYS A 176 20.62 1.15 10.32
C LYS A 176 21.05 2.03 11.49
N ALA A 177 21.19 3.33 11.28
CA ALA A 177 21.58 4.29 12.33
C ALA A 177 20.52 4.41 13.45
N THR A 178 19.24 4.12 13.13
CA THR A 178 18.12 4.21 14.09
C THR A 178 17.66 2.85 14.63
N GLY A 179 18.38 1.77 14.32
CA GLY A 179 18.07 0.41 14.78
C GLY A 179 16.81 -0.17 14.12
N MET A 180 16.41 0.34 12.95
CA MET A 180 15.31 -0.20 12.16
C MET A 180 15.79 -1.44 11.39
N MET A 181 15.20 -2.59 11.64
CA MET A 181 15.51 -3.84 10.95
C MET A 181 14.64 -4.01 9.70
N THR A 182 14.79 -3.09 8.75
CA THR A 182 14.10 -3.19 7.45
C THR A 182 14.70 -4.32 6.60
N PRO A 183 14.02 -4.81 5.54
CA PRO A 183 14.55 -5.87 4.68
C PRO A 183 15.96 -5.58 4.16
N THR A 184 16.24 -4.34 3.79
CA THR A 184 17.55 -3.93 3.28
C THR A 184 18.63 -3.95 4.35
N VAL A 185 18.28 -3.57 5.59
CA VAL A 185 19.22 -3.66 6.74
C VAL A 185 19.48 -5.11 7.12
N GLN A 186 18.43 -5.94 7.09
CA GLN A 186 18.51 -7.35 7.53
C GLN A 186 19.21 -8.25 6.51
N TYR A 187 18.92 -8.09 5.22
CA TYR A 187 19.39 -9.01 4.18
C TYR A 187 20.39 -8.37 3.20
N GLY A 188 20.58 -7.05 3.27
CA GLY A 188 21.37 -6.30 2.28
C GLY A 188 20.57 -5.91 1.03
N ALA A 189 21.08 -4.92 0.29
CA ALA A 189 20.38 -4.32 -0.86
C ALA A 189 20.12 -5.34 -1.98
N PHE A 190 21.09 -6.20 -2.29
CA PHE A 190 20.95 -7.20 -3.36
C PHE A 190 19.82 -8.19 -3.10
N GLN A 191 19.79 -8.78 -1.90
CA GLN A 191 18.73 -9.73 -1.53
C GLN A 191 17.36 -9.04 -1.41
N ALA A 192 17.32 -7.80 -0.89
CA ALA A 192 16.08 -7.02 -0.86
C ALA A 192 15.52 -6.79 -2.26
N ILE A 193 16.37 -6.51 -3.27
CA ILE A 193 15.93 -6.37 -4.67
C ILE A 193 15.35 -7.71 -5.19
N ILE A 194 16.02 -8.83 -4.91
CA ILE A 194 15.51 -10.16 -5.32
C ILE A 194 14.15 -10.43 -4.69
N ILE A 195 14.00 -10.21 -3.38
CA ILE A 195 12.73 -10.39 -2.68
C ILE A 195 11.65 -9.49 -3.31
N ALA A 196 11.97 -8.21 -3.56
CA ALA A 196 11.04 -7.28 -4.21
C ALA A 196 10.60 -7.79 -5.60
N CYS A 197 11.53 -8.30 -6.41
CA CYS A 197 11.23 -8.86 -7.74
C CYS A 197 10.36 -10.11 -7.63
N VAL A 198 10.70 -11.05 -6.77
CA VAL A 198 9.95 -12.33 -6.58
C VAL A 198 8.52 -12.03 -6.13
N VAL A 199 8.34 -11.18 -5.12
CA VAL A 199 7.03 -10.80 -4.61
C VAL A 199 6.21 -10.07 -5.69
N THR A 200 6.86 -9.19 -6.47
CA THR A 200 6.20 -8.49 -7.58
C THR A 200 5.76 -9.46 -8.67
N VAL A 201 6.60 -10.42 -9.07
CA VAL A 201 6.25 -11.44 -10.07
C VAL A 201 5.08 -12.30 -9.59
N ALA A 202 5.10 -12.75 -8.32
CA ALA A 202 3.99 -13.48 -7.74
C ALA A 202 2.70 -12.65 -7.74
N GLY A 203 2.80 -11.36 -7.39
CA GLY A 203 1.67 -10.41 -7.45
C GLY A 203 1.11 -10.24 -8.86
N LEU A 204 1.97 -10.11 -9.88
CA LEU A 204 1.56 -10.05 -11.28
C LEU A 204 0.87 -11.35 -11.74
N GLY A 205 1.36 -12.51 -11.29
CA GLY A 205 0.73 -13.79 -11.58
C GLY A 205 -0.68 -13.90 -11.01
N LEU A 206 -0.86 -13.53 -9.73
CA LEU A 206 -2.18 -13.54 -9.08
C LEU A 206 -3.13 -12.52 -9.71
N LEU A 207 -2.66 -11.29 -9.95
CA LEU A 207 -3.42 -10.25 -10.62
C LEU A 207 -3.86 -10.69 -12.02
N GLY A 208 -2.91 -11.19 -12.82
CA GLY A 208 -3.17 -11.64 -14.18
C GLY A 208 -4.17 -12.79 -14.22
N TRP A 209 -4.03 -13.77 -13.32
CA TRP A 209 -4.97 -14.89 -13.23
C TRP A 209 -6.38 -14.43 -12.85
N GLY A 210 -6.50 -13.56 -11.83
CA GLY A 210 -7.77 -12.99 -11.42
C GLY A 210 -8.45 -12.18 -12.52
N LEU A 211 -7.68 -11.37 -13.26
CA LEU A 211 -8.17 -10.60 -14.41
C LEU A 211 -8.59 -11.51 -15.55
N TRP A 212 -7.84 -12.57 -15.83
CA TRP A 212 -8.18 -13.55 -16.88
C TRP A 212 -9.54 -14.22 -16.59
N TRP A 213 -9.72 -14.70 -15.38
CA TRP A 213 -11.00 -15.35 -15.02
C TRP A 213 -12.19 -14.38 -15.08
N ARG A 214 -11.95 -13.11 -14.87
CA ARG A 214 -13.04 -12.13 -14.78
C ARG A 214 -13.34 -11.41 -16.09
N TYR A 215 -12.31 -11.09 -16.86
CA TYR A 215 -12.41 -10.21 -18.05
C TYR A 215 -11.78 -10.81 -19.31
N GLY A 216 -11.16 -11.96 -19.23
CA GLY A 216 -10.51 -12.64 -20.34
C GLY A 216 -9.04 -12.25 -20.57
N PRO A 217 -8.39 -12.91 -21.57
CA PRO A 217 -6.92 -12.86 -21.74
C PRO A 217 -6.41 -11.47 -22.13
N LEU A 218 -7.15 -10.72 -22.95
CA LEU A 218 -6.71 -9.38 -23.39
C LEU A 218 -6.53 -8.44 -22.20
N TRP A 219 -7.54 -8.36 -21.33
CA TRP A 219 -7.52 -7.48 -20.17
C TRP A 219 -6.49 -7.92 -19.14
N ALA A 220 -6.28 -9.24 -19.00
CA ALA A 220 -5.22 -9.78 -18.16
C ALA A 220 -3.84 -9.37 -18.66
N LEU A 221 -3.56 -9.51 -19.95
CA LEU A 221 -2.29 -9.11 -20.55
C LEU A 221 -2.03 -7.62 -20.39
N LEU A 222 -3.03 -6.76 -20.65
CA LEU A 222 -2.89 -5.32 -20.48
C LEU A 222 -2.65 -4.94 -19.02
N GLY A 223 -3.42 -5.52 -18.08
CA GLY A 223 -3.26 -5.27 -16.64
C GLY A 223 -1.88 -5.69 -16.13
N VAL A 224 -1.39 -6.86 -16.55
CA VAL A 224 -0.04 -7.35 -16.19
C VAL A 224 1.05 -6.49 -16.83
N ALA A 225 0.91 -6.12 -18.10
CA ALA A 225 1.90 -5.30 -18.82
C ALA A 225 2.08 -3.92 -18.16
N VAL A 226 0.96 -3.23 -17.88
CA VAL A 226 0.99 -1.90 -17.27
C VAL A 226 1.51 -1.96 -15.83
N SER A 227 1.04 -2.94 -15.03
CA SER A 227 1.50 -3.13 -13.65
C SER A 227 2.94 -3.64 -13.56
N GLY A 228 3.38 -4.41 -14.57
CA GLY A 228 4.73 -4.98 -14.68
C GLY A 228 5.80 -3.99 -15.14
N ALA A 229 5.42 -2.83 -15.67
CA ALA A 229 6.38 -1.80 -16.10
C ALA A 229 7.33 -1.38 -14.96
N PHE A 230 6.84 -1.37 -13.74
CA PHE A 230 7.65 -1.15 -12.54
C PHE A 230 8.77 -2.20 -12.38
N LEU A 231 8.53 -3.47 -12.70
CA LEU A 231 9.49 -4.56 -12.59
C LEU A 231 10.69 -4.38 -13.52
N LEU A 232 10.47 -3.87 -14.73
CA LEU A 232 11.54 -3.66 -15.71
C LEU A 232 12.63 -2.72 -15.17
N ASN A 233 12.24 -1.65 -14.49
CA ASN A 233 13.17 -0.73 -13.84
C ASN A 233 14.00 -1.44 -12.75
N LYS A 234 13.40 -2.38 -12.02
CA LYS A 234 14.06 -3.11 -10.93
C LYS A 234 15.05 -4.14 -11.46
N LEU A 235 14.70 -4.86 -12.51
CA LEU A 235 15.58 -5.80 -13.18
C LEU A 235 16.80 -5.08 -13.80
N ALA A 236 16.59 -3.91 -14.40
CA ALA A 236 17.68 -3.09 -14.90
C ALA A 236 18.66 -2.67 -13.79
N LEU A 237 18.13 -2.32 -12.62
CA LEU A 237 18.96 -1.97 -11.47
C LEU A 237 19.66 -3.19 -10.86
N LEU A 238 18.98 -4.34 -10.77
CA LEU A 238 19.59 -5.58 -10.29
C LEU A 238 20.82 -5.95 -11.11
N ARG A 239 20.75 -5.84 -12.44
CA ARG A 239 21.90 -6.04 -13.35
C ARG A 239 23.05 -5.08 -13.06
N ARG A 240 22.76 -3.82 -12.74
CA ARG A 240 23.79 -2.83 -12.39
C ARG A 240 24.46 -3.15 -11.04
N VAL A 241 23.66 -3.51 -10.04
CA VAL A 241 24.16 -3.86 -8.70
C VAL A 241 24.96 -5.15 -8.72
N SER A 242 24.55 -6.17 -9.50
CA SER A 242 25.31 -7.42 -9.63
C SER A 242 26.68 -7.26 -10.31
N ASN A 243 26.81 -6.23 -11.16
CA ASN A 243 28.06 -5.93 -11.87
C ASN A 243 29.01 -4.98 -11.08
N CYS A 244 28.54 -4.39 -9.99
CA CYS A 244 29.33 -3.54 -9.11
C CYS A 244 29.72 -4.34 -7.85
N HIS A 245 30.99 -4.20 -7.39
CA HIS A 245 31.32 -4.65 -6.04
C HIS A 245 30.36 -3.97 -5.05
N VAL A 246 29.66 -4.79 -4.25
CA VAL A 246 28.60 -4.36 -3.31
C VAL A 246 29.03 -3.23 -2.36
N SER A 247 30.34 -3.08 -2.12
CA SER A 247 30.93 -2.04 -1.28
C SER A 247 30.96 -0.64 -1.92
N SER A 248 30.84 -0.54 -3.24
CA SER A 248 30.91 0.73 -4.00
C SER A 248 29.55 1.18 -4.56
N TYR A 249 28.45 0.50 -4.20
CA TYR A 249 27.13 0.91 -4.64
C TYR A 249 26.67 2.18 -3.89
N THR A 250 26.94 3.30 -4.52
CA THR A 250 26.30 4.57 -4.14
C THR A 250 24.86 4.54 -4.70
N SER A 251 23.90 4.52 -3.81
CA SER A 251 22.48 4.59 -4.19
C SER A 251 22.23 5.73 -5.17
N PRO A 252 21.60 5.47 -6.34
CA PRO A 252 21.22 6.55 -7.23
C PRO A 252 20.30 7.53 -6.47
N ASN A 253 20.35 8.81 -6.87
CA ASN A 253 19.60 9.88 -6.19
C ASN A 253 18.16 9.43 -5.85
N PRO A 254 17.82 9.32 -4.55
CA PRO A 254 16.53 8.79 -4.10
C PRO A 254 15.32 9.51 -4.72
N ALA A 255 15.46 10.82 -4.98
CA ALA A 255 14.40 11.62 -5.57
C ALA A 255 14.14 11.25 -7.05
N GLN A 256 15.15 10.90 -7.82
CA GLN A 256 14.96 10.47 -9.22
C GLN A 256 14.34 9.09 -9.31
N LEU A 257 14.73 8.16 -8.43
CA LEU A 257 14.12 6.83 -8.36
C LEU A 257 12.64 6.92 -7.99
N ARG A 258 12.31 7.72 -6.98
CA ARG A 258 10.92 7.92 -6.52
C ARG A 258 10.05 8.53 -7.63
N ARG A 259 10.53 9.54 -8.37
CA ARG A 259 9.74 10.18 -9.44
C ARG A 259 9.40 9.21 -10.58
N ARG A 260 10.36 8.43 -11.06
CA ARG A 260 10.12 7.45 -12.15
C ARG A 260 9.18 6.33 -11.72
N ASP A 261 9.36 5.83 -10.51
CA ASP A 261 8.51 4.77 -9.97
C ASP A 261 7.08 5.27 -9.71
N LEU A 262 6.91 6.48 -9.18
CA LEU A 262 5.60 7.04 -8.89
C LEU A 262 4.75 7.18 -10.15
N SER A 263 5.32 7.66 -11.26
CA SER A 263 4.58 7.82 -12.52
C SER A 263 4.08 6.48 -13.06
N SER A 264 4.94 5.44 -13.09
CA SER A 264 4.54 4.11 -13.58
C SER A 264 3.46 3.47 -12.69
N VAL A 265 3.55 3.67 -11.37
CA VAL A 265 2.57 3.19 -10.40
C VAL A 265 1.24 3.90 -10.58
N MET A 266 1.23 5.23 -10.70
CA MET A 266 -0.01 6.00 -10.90
C MET A 266 -0.72 5.60 -12.20
N ILE A 267 0.01 5.40 -13.29
CA ILE A 267 -0.55 4.94 -14.55
C ILE A 267 -1.19 3.55 -14.38
N ALA A 268 -0.49 2.63 -13.70
CA ALA A 268 -1.01 1.29 -13.42
C ALA A 268 -2.27 1.32 -12.54
N ASP A 269 -2.25 2.12 -11.47
CA ASP A 269 -3.39 2.24 -10.56
C ASP A 269 -4.62 2.86 -11.27
N ILE A 270 -4.43 3.91 -12.08
CA ILE A 270 -5.50 4.51 -12.88
C ILE A 270 -6.06 3.49 -13.89
N PHE A 271 -5.17 2.77 -14.60
CA PHE A 271 -5.57 1.74 -15.56
C PHE A 271 -6.41 0.65 -14.86
N LEU A 272 -5.97 0.14 -13.72
CA LEU A 272 -6.67 -0.90 -12.97
C LEU A 272 -8.03 -0.43 -12.41
N VAL A 273 -8.17 0.87 -12.09
CA VAL A 273 -9.46 1.46 -11.70
C VAL A 273 -10.43 1.54 -12.89
N LEU A 274 -9.93 1.91 -14.07
CA LEU A 274 -10.76 2.08 -15.26
C LEU A 274 -11.07 0.75 -15.96
N LEU A 275 -10.17 -0.25 -15.85
CA LEU A 275 -10.31 -1.55 -16.51
C LEU A 275 -11.69 -2.19 -16.28
N PRO A 276 -12.22 -2.36 -15.06
CA PRO A 276 -13.52 -3.00 -14.86
C PRO A 276 -14.69 -2.21 -15.45
N LEU A 277 -14.55 -0.90 -15.63
CA LEU A 277 -15.59 -0.05 -16.21
C LEU A 277 -15.62 -0.17 -17.74
N VAL A 278 -14.47 -0.38 -18.37
CA VAL A 278 -14.36 -0.53 -19.83
C VAL A 278 -14.56 -1.97 -20.28
N ALA A 279 -13.97 -2.94 -19.57
CA ALA A 279 -13.98 -4.36 -19.95
C ALA A 279 -15.36 -5.03 -19.90
N ARG A 280 -16.35 -4.43 -19.25
CA ARG A 280 -17.72 -4.94 -19.22
C ARG A 280 -18.57 -4.53 -20.44
N GLY A 281 -18.12 -3.52 -21.17
CA GLY A 281 -18.80 -3.06 -22.39
C GLY A 281 -18.35 -3.82 -23.66
N THR A 282 -17.36 -4.70 -23.54
CA THR A 282 -16.84 -5.57 -24.61
C THR A 282 -17.18 -7.02 -24.34
#